data_59affe03f4bb0f605e21f38ba9708dcb
#
_entry.id   59affe03f4bb0f605e21f38ba9708dcb
#
_cell.length_a   1.000
_cell.length_b   1.000
_cell.length_c   1.000
_cell.angle_alpha   90.00
_cell.angle_beta   90.00
_cell.angle_gamma   90.00
#
_symmetry.space_group_name_H-M   'P 1'
#
loop_
_entity.id
_entity.type
_entity.pdbx_description
1 polymer ?
#
loop_
_entity_poly.entity_id
_entity_poly.type
_entity_poly.pdbx_seq_one_letter_code
_entity_poly.pdbx_strand_id
1 'polypeptide(L)'
;MDGNMAEAAKCPVAHEGGLKRHRFSGRTNRDWWPKALNVNILHQNHPKGDPMGPSFDYRAEFARLDYAALKADLRALMTESQPWWPADWGHYGPLFIRMAWHSAGTYRTADGRGGAGSGTQRFAPLNSWPDNGNLDKARRLLWPIKRKYGNRISWADLYILAGNVALESMGFRTFG
;
A
#
# COMPACT_ATOMS: atom_id res chain seq x y z
N MET A 1 -43.17 28.53 11.10
CA MET A 1 -42.76 28.38 9.70
C MET A 1 -41.77 27.25 9.64
N ASP A 2 -42.28 26.07 9.37
CA ASP A 2 -41.57 24.83 9.54
C ASP A 2 -40.78 24.51 8.26
N GLY A 3 -39.47 24.57 8.36
CA GLY A 3 -38.56 24.22 7.27
C GLY A 3 -38.43 22.71 7.16
N ASN A 4 -39.07 22.16 6.16
CA ASN A 4 -39.04 20.75 5.76
C ASN A 4 -37.61 20.31 5.44
N MET A 5 -36.99 19.52 6.34
CA MET A 5 -35.77 18.82 6.03
C MET A 5 -36.10 17.67 5.08
N ALA A 6 -35.72 17.84 3.83
CA ALA A 6 -35.83 16.79 2.83
C ALA A 6 -34.98 15.57 3.28
N GLU A 7 -35.66 14.47 3.58
CA GLU A 7 -35.06 13.15 3.79
C GLU A 7 -34.20 12.79 2.58
N ALA A 8 -32.90 12.63 2.82
CA ALA A 8 -32.00 12.15 1.79
C ALA A 8 -32.44 10.73 1.37
N ALA A 9 -32.88 10.60 0.14
CA ALA A 9 -33.30 9.33 -0.44
C ALA A 9 -32.26 8.25 -0.17
N LYS A 10 -32.59 7.23 0.60
CA LYS A 10 -31.74 6.06 0.83
C LYS A 10 -31.62 5.31 -0.50
N CYS A 11 -30.41 5.26 -1.03
CA CYS A 11 -30.11 4.44 -2.20
C CYS A 11 -30.41 2.97 -1.87
N PRO A 12 -31.22 2.24 -2.65
CA PRO A 12 -31.64 0.88 -2.34
C PRO A 12 -30.51 -0.18 -2.36
N VAL A 13 -29.27 0.24 -2.62
CA VAL A 13 -28.09 -0.63 -2.64
C VAL A 13 -27.14 -0.34 -1.46
N ALA A 14 -27.63 0.24 -0.37
CA ALA A 14 -26.86 0.34 0.85
C ALA A 14 -26.80 -1.03 1.54
N HIS A 15 -25.86 -1.86 1.15
CA HIS A 15 -25.48 -3.03 1.93
C HIS A 15 -24.95 -2.56 3.28
N GLU A 16 -25.55 -3.03 4.39
CA GLU A 16 -25.08 -2.87 5.78
C GLU A 16 -23.76 -3.62 6.05
N GLY A 17 -22.85 -3.54 5.17
CA GLY A 17 -21.48 -4.00 5.27
C GLY A 17 -20.57 -2.94 4.69
N GLY A 18 -20.66 -1.73 5.22
CA GLY A 18 -19.80 -0.64 4.78
C GLY A 18 -18.35 -1.07 4.86
N LEU A 19 -17.66 -1.09 3.70
CA LEU A 19 -16.22 -1.20 3.64
C LEU A 19 -15.62 -0.33 4.74
N LYS A 20 -15.05 -0.96 5.79
CA LYS A 20 -14.36 -0.25 6.87
C LYS A 20 -13.23 0.54 6.21
N ARG A 21 -13.44 1.83 6.02
CA ARG A 21 -12.44 2.72 5.45
C ARG A 21 -11.22 2.66 6.35
N HIS A 22 -10.10 2.23 5.82
CA HIS A 22 -8.82 2.36 6.51
C HIS A 22 -8.60 3.85 6.84
N ARG A 23 -8.32 4.17 8.10
CA ARG A 23 -8.03 5.56 8.54
C ARG A 23 -6.85 6.20 7.82
N PHE A 24 -6.10 5.41 7.06
CA PHE A 24 -4.93 5.82 6.27
C PHE A 24 -5.20 5.87 4.77
N SER A 25 -6.43 5.72 4.31
CA SER A 25 -6.72 6.00 2.90
C SER A 25 -6.50 7.48 2.65
N GLY A 26 -5.65 7.81 1.69
CA GLY A 26 -5.46 9.18 1.24
C GLY A 26 -6.78 9.84 0.89
N ARG A 27 -6.77 11.16 0.74
CA ARG A 27 -7.97 11.92 0.36
C ARG A 27 -8.58 11.33 -0.92
N THR A 28 -9.90 11.20 -0.92
CA THR A 28 -10.68 10.70 -2.06
C THR A 28 -11.24 11.88 -2.84
N ASN A 29 -11.76 11.62 -4.04
CA ASN A 29 -12.50 12.62 -4.80
C ASN A 29 -13.60 13.30 -3.98
N ARG A 30 -14.26 12.56 -3.09
CA ARG A 30 -15.31 13.07 -2.23
C ARG A 30 -14.82 14.05 -1.18
N ASP A 31 -13.59 13.90 -0.73
CA ASP A 31 -12.99 14.81 0.24
C ASP A 31 -12.61 16.14 -0.39
N TRP A 32 -12.20 16.11 -1.66
CA TRP A 32 -11.87 17.30 -2.44
C TRP A 32 -13.10 17.98 -3.08
N TRP A 33 -14.02 17.18 -3.58
CA TRP A 33 -15.22 17.62 -4.27
C TRP A 33 -16.45 16.84 -3.76
N PRO A 34 -16.99 17.20 -2.58
CA PRO A 34 -18.08 16.44 -1.95
C PRO A 34 -19.37 16.40 -2.80
N LYS A 35 -19.54 17.39 -3.71
CA LYS A 35 -20.68 17.47 -4.64
C LYS A 35 -20.42 16.82 -6.00
N ALA A 36 -19.21 16.34 -6.27
CA ALA A 36 -18.88 15.68 -7.52
C ALA A 36 -19.46 14.27 -7.60
N LEU A 37 -19.50 13.72 -8.83
CA LEU A 37 -19.94 12.36 -9.06
C LEU A 37 -19.17 11.35 -8.16
N ASN A 38 -19.92 10.49 -7.50
CA ASN A 38 -19.32 9.45 -6.67
C ASN A 38 -18.72 8.33 -7.53
N VAL A 39 -17.45 8.46 -7.87
CA VAL A 39 -16.72 7.45 -8.67
C VAL A 39 -16.30 6.22 -7.86
N ASN A 40 -16.48 6.20 -6.54
CA ASN A 40 -16.16 5.04 -5.72
C ASN A 40 -16.96 3.80 -6.11
N ILE A 41 -18.12 3.97 -6.72
CA ILE A 41 -18.93 2.87 -7.25
C ILE A 41 -18.15 2.02 -8.27
N LEU A 42 -17.20 2.61 -8.99
CA LEU A 42 -16.38 1.91 -9.98
C LEU A 42 -15.36 0.96 -9.34
N HIS A 43 -15.14 1.08 -8.04
CA HIS A 43 -14.21 0.24 -7.27
C HIS A 43 -14.95 -0.76 -6.37
N GLN A 44 -16.25 -0.93 -6.56
CA GLN A 44 -17.00 -1.96 -5.84
C GLN A 44 -16.69 -3.33 -6.44
N ASN A 45 -16.03 -4.16 -5.64
CA ASN A 45 -15.78 -5.55 -5.99
C ASN A 45 -16.84 -6.44 -5.32
N HIS A 46 -17.26 -7.49 -6.03
CA HIS A 46 -18.18 -8.46 -5.46
C HIS A 46 -17.50 -9.15 -4.26
N PRO A 47 -18.18 -9.33 -3.09
CA PRO A 47 -17.58 -9.96 -1.90
C PRO A 47 -16.96 -11.34 -2.18
N LYS A 48 -17.52 -12.11 -3.11
CA LYS A 48 -16.95 -13.40 -3.54
C LYS A 48 -15.63 -13.26 -4.31
N GLY A 49 -15.28 -12.06 -4.79
CA GLY A 49 -14.01 -11.77 -5.44
C GLY A 49 -12.87 -11.48 -4.46
N ASP A 50 -13.18 -11.39 -3.17
CA ASP A 50 -12.15 -11.22 -2.14
C ASP A 50 -11.54 -12.57 -1.75
N PRO A 51 -10.26 -12.83 -2.13
CA PRO A 51 -9.62 -14.12 -1.82
C PRO A 51 -9.36 -14.32 -0.33
N MET A 52 -9.42 -13.24 0.47
CA MET A 52 -9.18 -13.29 1.91
C MET A 52 -10.45 -13.66 2.70
N GLY A 53 -11.63 -13.51 2.06
CA GLY A 53 -12.92 -13.75 2.68
C GLY A 53 -13.37 -12.68 3.68
N PRO A 54 -14.65 -12.75 4.11
CA PRO A 54 -15.28 -11.68 4.90
C PRO A 54 -14.76 -11.58 6.36
N SER A 55 -14.12 -12.61 6.86
CA SER A 55 -13.57 -12.64 8.23
C SER A 55 -12.17 -12.07 8.35
N PHE A 56 -11.53 -11.74 7.24
CA PHE A 56 -10.17 -11.20 7.24
C PHE A 56 -10.17 -9.75 7.73
N ASP A 57 -9.42 -9.48 8.80
CA ASP A 57 -9.17 -8.13 9.31
C ASP A 57 -7.66 -7.86 9.29
N TYR A 58 -7.24 -7.04 8.33
CA TYR A 58 -5.82 -6.69 8.19
C TYR A 58 -5.24 -6.01 9.43
N ARG A 59 -6.02 -5.20 10.14
CA ARG A 59 -5.55 -4.53 11.36
C ARG A 59 -5.27 -5.55 12.46
N ALA A 60 -6.13 -6.54 12.62
CA ALA A 60 -5.93 -7.61 13.59
C ALA A 60 -4.71 -8.47 13.21
N GLU A 61 -4.52 -8.77 11.93
CA GLU A 61 -3.33 -9.49 11.46
C GLU A 61 -2.05 -8.68 11.65
N PHE A 62 -2.06 -7.39 11.33
CA PHE A 62 -0.91 -6.51 11.52
C PHE A 62 -0.54 -6.36 13.01
N ALA A 63 -1.51 -6.35 13.92
CA ALA A 63 -1.25 -6.29 15.36
C ALA A 63 -0.48 -7.52 15.91
N ARG A 64 -0.49 -8.63 15.16
CA ARG A 64 0.30 -9.84 15.49
C ARG A 64 1.71 -9.83 14.91
N LEU A 65 2.06 -8.77 14.18
CA LEU A 65 3.36 -8.66 13.53
C LEU A 65 4.44 -8.36 14.57
N ASP A 66 5.50 -9.16 14.58
CA ASP A 66 6.73 -8.77 15.25
C ASP A 66 7.46 -7.75 14.36
N TYR A 67 7.17 -6.48 14.64
CA TYR A 67 7.70 -5.36 13.87
C TYR A 67 9.23 -5.23 13.99
N ALA A 68 9.77 -5.53 15.17
CA ALA A 68 11.22 -5.46 15.41
C ALA A 68 11.96 -6.54 14.60
N ALA A 69 11.45 -7.77 14.61
CA ALA A 69 11.99 -8.86 13.81
C ALA A 69 11.89 -8.57 12.31
N LEU A 70 10.77 -8.02 11.84
CA LEU A 70 10.62 -7.62 10.44
C LEU A 70 11.66 -6.56 10.03
N LYS A 71 11.88 -5.54 10.86
CA LYS A 71 12.91 -4.52 10.59
C LYS A 71 14.33 -5.12 10.61
N ALA A 72 14.60 -6.09 11.48
CA ALA A 72 15.89 -6.79 11.50
C ALA A 72 16.11 -7.58 10.21
N ASP A 73 15.11 -8.32 9.73
CA ASP A 73 15.17 -9.05 8.45
C ASP A 73 15.39 -8.10 7.27
N LEU A 74 14.70 -6.97 7.25
CA LEU A 74 14.90 -5.96 6.21
C LEU A 74 16.30 -5.35 6.24
N ARG A 75 16.85 -5.07 7.43
CA ARG A 75 18.22 -4.58 7.55
C ARG A 75 19.24 -5.59 7.05
N ALA A 76 19.07 -6.86 7.38
CA ALA A 76 19.93 -7.93 6.88
C ALA A 76 19.88 -8.01 5.34
N LEU A 77 18.67 -7.92 4.77
CA LEU A 77 18.48 -7.92 3.32
C LEU A 77 19.24 -6.79 2.62
N MET A 78 19.41 -5.62 3.24
CA MET A 78 20.07 -4.47 2.59
C MET A 78 21.48 -4.77 2.10
N THR A 79 22.20 -5.65 2.79
CA THR A 79 23.61 -5.97 2.50
C THR A 79 23.85 -7.42 2.08
N GLU A 80 22.80 -8.25 2.05
CA GLU A 80 22.89 -9.63 1.59
C GLU A 80 22.79 -9.71 0.06
N SER A 81 23.91 -9.48 -0.61
CA SER A 81 23.98 -9.46 -2.07
C SER A 81 23.64 -10.82 -2.68
N GLN A 82 22.73 -10.84 -3.64
CA GLN A 82 22.28 -12.06 -4.32
C GLN A 82 22.98 -12.22 -5.67
N PRO A 83 23.48 -13.44 -6.02
CA PRO A 83 24.18 -13.66 -7.30
C PRO A 83 23.34 -13.32 -8.55
N TRP A 84 22.03 -13.52 -8.47
CA TRP A 84 21.10 -13.26 -9.58
C TRP A 84 20.77 -11.77 -9.76
N TRP A 85 21.03 -10.93 -8.75
CA TRP A 85 20.89 -9.48 -8.76
C TRP A 85 21.85 -8.87 -7.74
N PRO A 86 23.14 -8.73 -8.08
CA PRO A 86 24.12 -8.19 -7.15
C PRO A 86 23.78 -6.79 -6.68
N ALA A 87 24.05 -6.52 -5.40
CA ALA A 87 23.81 -5.21 -4.81
C ALA A 87 24.87 -4.21 -5.31
N ASP A 88 24.39 -3.05 -5.80
CA ASP A 88 25.27 -1.95 -6.17
C ASP A 88 26.05 -1.46 -4.94
N TRP A 89 27.37 -1.45 -5.06
CA TRP A 89 28.24 -1.07 -3.94
C TRP A 89 27.96 -1.87 -2.64
N GLY A 90 27.40 -3.07 -2.79
CA GLY A 90 27.09 -3.96 -1.66
C GLY A 90 25.84 -3.59 -0.86
N HIS A 91 24.98 -2.71 -1.35
CA HIS A 91 23.80 -2.27 -0.62
C HIS A 91 22.58 -2.06 -1.51
N TYR A 92 21.44 -2.71 -1.18
CA TYR A 92 20.18 -2.58 -1.92
C TYR A 92 19.35 -1.34 -1.56
N GLY A 93 19.77 -0.55 -0.58
CA GLY A 93 19.00 0.59 -0.08
C GLY A 93 18.47 1.53 -1.16
N PRO A 94 19.30 2.01 -2.10
CA PRO A 94 18.83 2.89 -3.17
C PRO A 94 17.72 2.29 -4.02
N LEU A 95 17.78 0.98 -4.30
CA LEU A 95 16.73 0.27 -5.04
C LEU A 95 15.41 0.24 -4.26
N PHE A 96 15.46 0.01 -2.94
CA PHE A 96 14.26 0.00 -2.09
C PHE A 96 13.69 1.40 -1.84
N ILE A 97 14.53 2.42 -1.71
CA ILE A 97 14.08 3.82 -1.62
C ILE A 97 13.34 4.20 -2.91
N ARG A 98 13.91 3.88 -4.07
CA ARG A 98 13.25 4.12 -5.35
C ARG A 98 11.92 3.37 -5.45
N MET A 99 11.87 2.11 -5.03
CA MET A 99 10.62 1.33 -5.00
C MET A 99 9.56 1.98 -4.12
N ALA A 100 9.92 2.42 -2.92
CA ALA A 100 9.01 3.10 -1.99
C ALA A 100 8.49 4.43 -2.59
N TRP A 101 9.39 5.23 -3.16
CA TRP A 101 9.04 6.47 -3.85
C TRP A 101 8.06 6.23 -4.99
N HIS A 102 8.34 5.25 -5.87
CA HIS A 102 7.47 4.94 -6.99
C HIS A 102 6.13 4.29 -6.58
N SER A 103 6.05 3.75 -5.37
CA SER A 103 4.78 3.33 -4.78
C SER A 103 3.96 4.51 -4.27
N ALA A 104 4.61 5.48 -3.61
CA ALA A 104 3.96 6.64 -3.03
C ALA A 104 3.68 7.74 -4.07
N GLY A 105 4.59 7.94 -5.01
CA GLY A 105 4.56 9.04 -5.98
C GLY A 105 3.44 8.98 -7.02
N THR A 106 2.66 7.91 -7.03
CA THR A 106 1.43 7.81 -7.85
C THR A 106 0.26 8.63 -7.27
N TYR A 107 0.44 9.22 -6.09
CA TYR A 107 -0.62 10.02 -5.45
C TYR A 107 -0.94 11.27 -6.26
N ARG A 108 -2.22 11.48 -6.49
CA ARG A 108 -2.76 12.64 -7.20
C ARG A 108 -3.40 13.61 -6.22
N THR A 109 -2.80 14.77 -6.04
CA THR A 109 -3.33 15.81 -5.15
C THR A 109 -4.67 16.35 -5.60
N ALA A 110 -4.93 16.33 -6.91
CA ALA A 110 -6.17 16.85 -7.49
C ALA A 110 -7.42 16.05 -7.08
N ASP A 111 -7.30 14.72 -6.93
CA ASP A 111 -8.46 13.86 -6.69
C ASP A 111 -8.22 12.77 -5.61
N GLY A 112 -7.02 12.73 -5.02
CA GLY A 112 -6.68 11.79 -3.96
C GLY A 112 -6.50 10.34 -4.41
N ARG A 113 -6.44 10.06 -5.71
CA ARG A 113 -6.18 8.72 -6.24
C ARG A 113 -4.70 8.35 -6.19
N GLY A 114 -4.40 7.07 -6.25
CA GLY A 114 -3.04 6.56 -6.20
C GLY A 114 -2.45 6.54 -4.79
N GLY A 115 -1.12 6.64 -4.72
CA GLY A 115 -0.38 6.60 -3.47
C GLY A 115 -0.02 5.20 -2.99
N ALA A 116 0.60 5.13 -1.82
CA ALA A 116 1.24 3.93 -1.31
C ALA A 116 0.27 2.86 -0.76
N GLY A 117 -1.01 3.20 -0.56
CA GLY A 117 -1.93 2.38 0.24
C GLY A 117 -2.40 1.06 -0.37
N SER A 118 -2.13 0.79 -1.65
CA SER A 118 -2.65 -0.40 -2.35
C SER A 118 -1.59 -1.33 -2.91
N GLY A 119 -0.32 -0.92 -2.93
CA GLY A 119 0.77 -1.73 -3.48
C GLY A 119 0.60 -2.08 -4.96
N THR A 120 -0.05 -1.22 -5.73
CA THR A 120 -0.43 -1.46 -7.13
C THR A 120 0.75 -1.55 -8.08
N GLN A 121 1.94 -1.12 -7.68
CA GLN A 121 3.16 -1.20 -8.49
C GLN A 121 3.45 -2.59 -9.05
N ARG A 122 2.95 -3.65 -8.41
CA ARG A 122 3.13 -5.04 -8.88
C ARG A 122 2.20 -5.44 -10.02
N PHE A 123 1.20 -4.62 -10.36
CA PHE A 123 0.19 -4.90 -11.35
C PHE A 123 0.33 -4.05 -12.60
N ALA A 124 -0.18 -4.56 -13.72
CA ALA A 124 -0.32 -3.78 -14.94
C ALA A 124 -1.31 -2.61 -14.72
N PRO A 125 -1.09 -1.45 -15.36
CA PRO A 125 0.05 -1.12 -16.24
C PRO A 125 1.30 -0.63 -15.49
N LEU A 126 1.22 -0.39 -14.17
CA LEU A 126 2.27 0.26 -13.38
C LEU A 126 3.59 -0.52 -13.39
N ASN A 127 3.52 -1.86 -13.38
CA ASN A 127 4.71 -2.71 -13.39
C ASN A 127 5.53 -2.64 -14.68
N SER A 128 4.96 -2.09 -15.75
CA SER A 128 5.62 -1.93 -17.06
C SER A 128 5.98 -0.47 -17.40
N TRP A 129 5.71 0.47 -16.50
CA TRP A 129 6.16 1.84 -16.72
C TRP A 129 7.68 1.92 -16.75
N PRO A 130 8.28 2.75 -17.67
CA PRO A 130 9.73 2.88 -17.77
C PRO A 130 10.41 3.22 -16.44
N ASP A 131 9.82 4.09 -15.64
CA ASP A 131 10.34 4.49 -14.34
C ASP A 131 10.35 3.33 -13.31
N ASN A 132 9.57 2.29 -13.55
CA ASN A 132 9.50 1.09 -12.72
C ASN A 132 10.44 -0.03 -13.20
N GLY A 133 11.32 0.26 -14.14
CA GLY A 133 12.33 -0.68 -14.62
C GLY A 133 13.14 -1.28 -13.46
N ASN A 134 13.30 -2.61 -13.45
CA ASN A 134 14.00 -3.38 -12.43
C ASN A 134 13.38 -3.40 -11.02
N LEU A 135 12.24 -2.79 -10.79
CA LEU A 135 11.54 -2.90 -9.50
C LEU A 135 10.90 -4.27 -9.27
N ASP A 136 10.74 -5.08 -10.31
CA ASP A 136 10.42 -6.50 -10.18
C ASP A 136 11.52 -7.26 -9.40
N LYS A 137 12.81 -6.88 -9.56
CA LYS A 137 13.94 -7.43 -8.78
C LYS A 137 13.84 -7.02 -7.32
N ALA A 138 13.48 -5.77 -7.03
CA ALA A 138 13.24 -5.32 -5.67
C ALA A 138 12.12 -6.15 -5.00
N ARG A 139 11.02 -6.38 -5.69
CA ARG A 139 9.94 -7.25 -5.18
C ARG A 139 10.37 -8.70 -4.98
N ARG A 140 11.20 -9.21 -5.90
CA ARG A 140 11.76 -10.57 -5.76
C ARG A 140 12.69 -10.69 -4.57
N LEU A 141 13.52 -9.68 -4.28
CA LEU A 141 14.35 -9.61 -3.09
C LEU A 141 13.51 -9.61 -1.80
N LEU A 142 12.38 -8.89 -1.78
CA LEU A 142 11.47 -8.85 -0.64
C LEU A 142 10.62 -10.12 -0.47
N TRP A 143 10.54 -10.99 -1.48
CA TRP A 143 9.66 -12.14 -1.47
C TRP A 143 9.88 -13.10 -0.28
N PRO A 144 11.11 -13.46 0.10
CA PRO A 144 11.36 -14.30 1.28
C PRO A 144 10.77 -13.70 2.55
N ILE A 145 10.93 -12.38 2.74
CA ILE A 145 10.36 -11.64 3.88
C ILE A 145 8.83 -11.66 3.81
N LYS A 146 8.25 -11.34 2.64
CA LYS A 146 6.80 -11.39 2.46
C LYS A 146 6.23 -12.77 2.76
N ARG A 147 6.90 -13.84 2.36
CA ARG A 147 6.49 -15.22 2.69
C ARG A 147 6.56 -15.51 4.19
N LYS A 148 7.61 -15.06 4.87
CA LYS A 148 7.81 -15.27 6.31
C LYS A 148 6.68 -14.62 7.13
N TYR A 149 6.30 -13.41 6.78
CA TYR A 149 5.29 -12.65 7.54
C TYR A 149 3.88 -12.81 6.98
N GLY A 150 3.70 -13.31 5.79
CA GLY A 150 2.41 -13.65 5.18
C GLY A 150 1.44 -12.47 5.14
N ASN A 151 0.24 -12.69 5.64
CA ASN A 151 -0.85 -11.70 5.60
C ASN A 151 -0.75 -10.66 6.73
N ARG A 152 0.21 -10.81 7.65
CA ARG A 152 0.47 -9.84 8.72
C ARG A 152 1.05 -8.53 8.22
N ILE A 153 1.57 -8.50 7.00
CA ILE A 153 1.99 -7.26 6.34
C ILE A 153 1.54 -7.23 4.88
N SER A 154 0.93 -6.14 4.46
CA SER A 154 0.55 -5.92 3.06
C SER A 154 1.79 -5.65 2.20
N TRP A 155 1.68 -5.82 0.87
CA TRP A 155 2.71 -5.35 -0.04
C TRP A 155 2.88 -3.83 0.00
N ALA A 156 1.79 -3.10 0.20
CA ALA A 156 1.81 -1.65 0.31
C ALA A 156 2.70 -1.19 1.47
N ASP A 157 2.43 -1.72 2.66
CA ASP A 157 3.20 -1.36 3.85
C ASP A 157 4.65 -1.87 3.79
N LEU A 158 4.85 -3.07 3.23
CA LEU A 158 6.19 -3.63 3.07
C LEU A 158 7.08 -2.78 2.15
N TYR A 159 6.54 -2.23 1.05
CA TYR A 159 7.32 -1.35 0.17
C TYR A 159 7.78 -0.08 0.88
N ILE A 160 6.88 0.55 1.61
CA ILE A 160 7.21 1.77 2.34
C ILE A 160 8.18 1.47 3.49
N LEU A 161 7.93 0.41 4.25
CA LEU A 161 8.82 0.02 5.34
C LEU A 161 10.22 -0.34 4.82
N ALA A 162 10.34 -1.02 3.68
CA ALA A 162 11.63 -1.33 3.09
C ALA A 162 12.40 -0.05 2.72
N GLY A 163 11.74 0.97 2.18
CA GLY A 163 12.34 2.27 1.93
C GLY A 163 12.79 2.99 3.21
N ASN A 164 11.96 2.97 4.25
CA ASN A 164 12.29 3.56 5.55
C ASN A 164 13.50 2.86 6.19
N VAL A 165 13.50 1.52 6.21
CA VAL A 165 14.62 0.75 6.76
C VAL A 165 15.90 0.97 5.95
N ALA A 166 15.80 1.14 4.63
CA ALA A 166 16.94 1.48 3.80
C ALA A 166 17.55 2.83 4.20
N LEU A 167 16.73 3.86 4.38
CA LEU A 167 17.16 5.17 4.87
C LEU A 167 17.77 5.08 6.28
N GLU A 168 17.13 4.33 7.18
CA GLU A 168 17.63 4.13 8.54
C GLU A 168 18.99 3.41 8.57
N SER A 169 19.19 2.44 7.68
CA SER A 169 20.46 1.71 7.57
C SER A 169 21.62 2.59 7.13
N MET A 170 21.30 3.72 6.50
CA MET A 170 22.26 4.75 6.08
C MET A 170 22.37 5.93 7.09
N GLY A 171 21.74 5.81 8.26
CA GLY A 171 21.82 6.80 9.34
C GLY A 171 20.74 7.88 9.31
N PHE A 172 19.77 7.82 8.39
CA PHE A 172 18.67 8.77 8.36
C PHE A 172 17.58 8.38 9.38
N ARG A 173 17.03 9.35 10.10
CA ARG A 173 15.88 9.10 11.00
C ARG A 173 14.59 9.24 10.22
N THR A 174 13.88 8.14 10.05
CA THR A 174 12.55 8.12 9.43
C THR A 174 11.45 8.34 10.46
N PHE A 175 10.29 8.79 9.99
CA PHE A 175 9.06 8.91 10.77
C PHE A 175 7.86 8.56 9.87
N GLY A 176 6.76 8.13 10.46
CA GLY A 176 5.54 7.74 9.76
C GLY A 176 4.67 6.81 10.58
#